data_439fba0ae66446f2a69e3f0ea2fc840d
#
_entry.id   439fba0ae66446f2a69e3f0ea2fc840d
#
_cell.length_a   1.000
_cell.length_b   1.000
_cell.length_c   1.000
_cell.angle_alpha   90.00
_cell.angle_beta   90.00
_cell.angle_gamma   90.00
#
_symmetry.space_group_name_H-M   'P 1'
#
loop_
_entity.id
_entity.type
_entity.pdbx_description
1 polymer ?
#
loop_
_entity_poly.entity_id
_entity_poly.type
_entity_poly.pdbx_seq_one_letter_code
_entity_poly.pdbx_strand_id
1 'polypeptide(L)' 'MDRRTRKILSGLHDDIVELLMKCEDIGEAKARLRHILLAINTLLVESKR' A
#
# COMPACT_ATOMS: atom_id res chain seq x y z
N MET A 1 8.70 -15.69 -0.67
CA MET A 1 7.80 -14.69 -1.26
C MET A 1 7.96 -14.70 -2.76
N ASP A 2 6.86 -14.81 -3.49
CA ASP A 2 6.96 -14.87 -4.93
C ASP A 2 7.21 -13.49 -5.55
N ARG A 3 7.54 -13.49 -6.85
CA ARG A 3 7.89 -12.27 -7.57
C ARG A 3 6.72 -11.28 -7.62
N ARG A 4 5.53 -11.81 -7.81
CA ARG A 4 4.33 -10.99 -7.92
C ARG A 4 4.04 -10.24 -6.62
N THR A 5 4.10 -10.96 -5.49
CA THR A 5 3.86 -10.36 -4.18
C THR A 5 4.90 -9.30 -3.87
N ARG A 6 6.17 -9.60 -4.18
CA ARG A 6 7.25 -8.64 -3.95
C ARG A 6 7.04 -7.37 -4.76
N LYS A 7 6.60 -7.50 -6.00
CA LYS A 7 6.35 -6.35 -6.85
C LYS A 7 5.23 -5.48 -6.31
N ILE A 8 4.16 -6.11 -5.83
CA ILE A 8 3.04 -5.38 -5.24
C ILE A 8 3.48 -4.64 -3.98
N LEU A 9 4.25 -5.31 -3.11
CA LEU A 9 4.75 -4.69 -1.89
C LEU A 9 5.67 -3.52 -2.19
N SER A 10 6.51 -3.65 -3.20
CA SER A 10 7.40 -2.57 -3.63
C SER A 10 6.60 -1.36 -4.09
N GLY A 11 5.54 -1.59 -4.86
CA GLY A 11 4.64 -0.52 -5.30
C GLY A 11 3.96 0.19 -4.14
N LEU A 12 3.49 -0.59 -3.16
CA LEU A 12 2.85 -0.02 -1.97
C LEU A 12 3.84 0.79 -1.15
N HIS A 13 5.07 0.29 -1.03
CA HIS A 13 6.13 1.02 -0.33
C HIS A 13 6.38 2.37 -0.99
N ASP A 14 6.48 2.38 -2.31
CA ASP A 14 6.71 3.63 -3.06
C ASP A 14 5.55 4.60 -2.88
N ASP A 15 4.31 4.10 -2.86
CA ASP A 15 3.13 4.92 -2.64
C ASP A 15 3.17 5.59 -1.27
N ILE A 16 3.58 4.85 -0.25
CA ILE A 16 3.69 5.38 1.10
C ILE A 16 4.77 6.47 1.17
N VAL A 17 5.92 6.22 0.55
CA VAL A 17 7.01 7.20 0.53
C VAL A 17 6.55 8.48 -0.15
N GLU A 18 5.90 8.37 -1.30
CA GLU A 18 5.38 9.52 -2.01
C GLU A 18 4.36 10.29 -1.19
N LEU A 19 3.47 9.57 -0.52
CA LEU A 19 2.47 10.16 0.36
C LEU A 19 3.12 11.00 1.46
N LEU A 20 4.13 10.44 2.10
CA LEU A 20 4.82 11.12 3.19
C LEU A 20 5.56 12.36 2.72
N MET A 21 6.10 12.33 1.52
CA MET A 21 6.91 13.42 1.01
C MET A 21 6.12 14.53 0.33
N LYS A 22 5.01 14.20 -0.31
CA LYS A 22 4.29 15.15 -1.17
C LYS A 22 2.89 15.49 -0.71
N CYS A 23 2.27 14.67 0.12
CA CYS A 23 0.88 14.90 0.50
C CYS A 23 0.80 15.87 1.67
N GLU A 24 0.13 17.00 1.46
CA GLU A 24 -0.08 18.00 2.50
C GLU A 24 -1.51 17.98 3.04
N ASP A 25 -2.44 17.40 2.30
CA ASP A 25 -3.84 17.33 2.68
C ASP A 25 -4.13 16.05 3.47
N ILE A 26 -4.57 16.22 4.70
CA ILE A 26 -4.87 15.09 5.59
C ILE A 26 -5.99 14.23 5.04
N GLY A 27 -7.02 14.85 4.44
CA GLY A 27 -8.12 14.10 3.85
C GLY A 27 -7.67 13.20 2.73
N GLU A 28 -6.84 13.72 1.84
CA GLU A 28 -6.29 12.94 0.74
C GLU A 28 -5.35 11.86 1.27
N ALA A 29 -4.54 12.18 2.28
CA ALA A 29 -3.65 11.21 2.88
C ALA A 29 -4.41 10.03 3.46
N LYS A 30 -5.51 10.29 4.15
CA LYS A 30 -6.35 9.25 4.72
C LYS A 30 -6.94 8.34 3.63
N ALA A 31 -7.40 8.93 2.53
CA ALA A 31 -7.98 8.18 1.43
C ALA A 31 -6.93 7.25 0.82
N ARG A 32 -5.72 7.75 0.60
CA ARG A 32 -4.64 6.95 0.05
C ARG A 32 -4.21 5.84 1.00
N LEU A 33 -4.11 6.14 2.29
CA LEU A 33 -3.75 5.14 3.29
C LEU A 33 -4.79 4.04 3.37
N ARG A 34 -6.06 4.39 3.27
CA ARG A 34 -7.13 3.39 3.25
C ARG A 34 -6.97 2.45 2.06
N HIS A 35 -6.65 3.00 0.90
CA HIS A 35 -6.43 2.22 -0.31
C HIS A 35 -5.26 1.25 -0.14
N ILE A 36 -4.15 1.75 0.41
CA ILE A 36 -2.96 0.93 0.66
C ILE A 36 -3.29 -0.18 1.66
N LEU A 37 -4.05 0.13 2.69
CA LEU A 37 -4.45 -0.84 3.69
C LEU A 37 -5.29 -1.96 3.07
N LEU A 38 -6.22 -1.63 2.17
CA LEU A 38 -7.02 -2.63 1.49
C LEU A 38 -6.15 -3.58 0.67
N ALA A 39 -5.15 -3.05 -0.02
CA ALA A 39 -4.22 -3.86 -0.79
C ALA A 39 -3.42 -4.81 0.12
N ILE A 40 -2.96 -4.32 1.25
CA ILE A 40 -2.23 -5.14 2.22
C ILE A 40 -3.12 -6.24 2.77
N ASN A 41 -4.36 -5.92 3.13
CA ASN A 41 -5.31 -6.90 3.64
C ASN A 41 -5.57 -8.01 2.61
N THR A 42 -5.69 -7.65 1.35
CA THR A 42 -5.88 -8.62 0.28
C THR A 42 -4.69 -9.57 0.20
N LEU A 43 -3.48 -9.04 0.29
CA LEU A 43 -2.28 -9.87 0.26
C LEU A 43 -2.21 -10.81 1.46
N LEU A 44 -2.59 -10.32 2.63
CA LEU A 44 -2.59 -11.13 3.85
C LEU A 44 -3.59 -12.29 3.75
N VAL A 45 -4.78 -12.01 3.22
CA VAL A 45 -5.79 -13.05 3.02
C VAL A 45 -5.30 -14.11 2.05
N GLU A 46 -4.69 -13.69 0.94
CA GLU A 46 -4.16 -14.62 -0.05
C GLU A 46 -3.04 -15.47 0.52
N SER A 47 -2.17 -14.89 1.35
CA SER A 47 -1.04 -15.61 1.88
C SER A 47 -1.42 -16.63 2.96
N LYS A 48 -2.63 -16.54 3.50
CA LYS A 48 -3.11 -17.50 4.49
C LYS A 48 -3.72 -18.76 3.89
N ARG A 49 -3.86 -18.81 2.58
CA ARG A 49 -4.34 -20.02 1.90
C ARG A 49 -3.21 -21.06 1.69
#